data_530ccf07fd5780146dedc72e1ea7a63a
#
_entry.id   530ccf07fd5780146dedc72e1ea7a63a
#
_cell.length_a   1.000
_cell.length_b   1.000
_cell.length_c   1.000
_cell.angle_alpha   90.00
_cell.angle_beta   90.00
_cell.angle_gamma   90.00
#
_symmetry.space_group_name_H-M   'P 1'
#
loop_
_entity.id
_entity.type
_entity.pdbx_description
1 polymer ?
#
loop_
_entity_poly.entity_id
_entity_poly.type
_entity_poly.pdbx_seq_one_letter_code
_entity_poly.pdbx_strand_id
1 'polypeptide(L)'
;MRDIEVRCHGGISIISAFAQRFGASVSIGLEMGVRFSGAVQFPGGSIETEKTLGFLLKKYPGSTIPGITIESDIPQGQGLKSSSAFTLALVVGFTAINGMNISELETLRLAAEASIANGTSITGAFDDLCSSYYGGVCLTDNASMDLLKRYDSPTGLVLIAYNPEKYRITGSMDISTLRKYSESFTPLKDLVMNGYPLAASLINGHLIGEITGMNTDVIGYFREKGASYVSQSGKGPAVFAVFHRKRDLDDAVRYFPTGTGFRCISTGFTNEGIRVSDK
;
A
#
# COMPACT_ATOMS: atom_id res chain seq x y z
N MET A 1 18.20 -3.02 25.77
CA MET A 1 17.90 -2.83 24.34
C MET A 1 16.85 -1.74 24.26
N ARG A 2 16.98 -0.80 23.35
CA ARG A 2 16.04 0.33 23.22
C ARG A 2 14.75 -0.18 22.60
N ASP A 3 13.59 0.13 23.18
CA ASP A 3 12.30 -0.19 22.61
C ASP A 3 11.90 0.91 21.64
N ILE A 4 11.53 0.55 20.41
CA ILE A 4 11.09 1.50 19.39
C ILE A 4 9.76 1.07 18.78
N GLU A 5 9.02 2.05 18.29
CA GLU A 5 7.81 1.83 17.50
C GLU A 5 7.97 2.54 16.15
N VAL A 6 7.67 1.82 15.09
CA VAL A 6 7.61 2.33 13.72
C VAL A 6 6.17 2.34 13.28
N ARG A 7 5.67 3.51 12.83
CA ARG A 7 4.33 3.67 12.25
C ARG A 7 4.42 4.19 10.83
N CYS A 8 3.68 3.58 9.94
CA CYS A 8 3.55 4.02 8.54
C CYS A 8 2.13 3.75 8.03
N HIS A 9 1.83 4.27 6.86
CA HIS A 9 0.49 4.29 6.30
C HIS A 9 0.31 3.27 5.18
N GLY A 10 -0.92 2.75 5.05
CA GLY A 10 -1.37 2.08 3.85
C GLY A 10 -1.59 3.04 2.69
N GLY A 11 -2.04 2.52 1.56
CA GLY A 11 -2.21 3.35 0.38
C GLY A 11 -3.20 2.78 -0.65
N ILE A 12 -3.49 3.62 -1.64
CA ILE A 12 -4.32 3.31 -2.80
C ILE A 12 -3.43 3.33 -4.04
N SER A 13 -3.57 2.32 -4.90
CA SER A 13 -2.88 2.30 -6.20
C SER A 13 -3.42 3.35 -7.13
N ILE A 14 -2.53 4.14 -7.70
CA ILE A 14 -2.79 5.08 -8.78
C ILE A 14 -2.38 4.47 -10.12
N ILE A 15 -1.18 3.90 -10.19
CA ILE A 15 -0.67 3.14 -11.35
C ILE A 15 -0.09 1.83 -10.82
N SER A 16 -0.52 0.72 -11.40
CA SER A 16 0.01 -0.61 -11.05
C SER A 16 1.25 -0.93 -11.87
N ALA A 17 2.40 -1.07 -11.21
CA ALA A 17 3.69 -1.35 -11.86
C ALA A 17 3.81 -2.75 -12.49
N PHE A 18 2.75 -3.56 -12.45
CA PHE A 18 2.75 -4.90 -13.05
C PHE A 18 2.71 -4.89 -14.56
N ALA A 19 2.01 -3.91 -15.15
CA ALA A 19 1.86 -3.79 -16.60
C ALA A 19 3.08 -3.14 -17.25
N GLN A 20 3.77 -2.28 -16.52
CA GLN A 20 4.93 -1.52 -16.98
C GLN A 20 5.86 -1.22 -15.79
N ARG A 21 6.99 -0.55 -16.05
CA ARG A 21 7.98 -0.23 -15.03
C ARG A 21 7.56 0.89 -14.05
N PHE A 22 6.62 1.76 -14.43
CA PHE A 22 6.19 2.88 -13.60
C PHE A 22 5.06 2.46 -12.67
N GLY A 23 5.18 2.83 -11.39
CA GLY A 23 4.17 2.66 -10.37
C GLY A 23 3.83 4.00 -9.72
N ALA A 24 2.61 4.13 -9.25
CA ALA A 24 2.23 5.28 -8.43
C ALA A 24 1.20 4.87 -7.38
N SER A 25 1.35 5.40 -6.18
CA SER A 25 0.40 5.22 -5.09
C SER A 25 0.23 6.50 -4.26
N VAL A 26 -0.85 6.58 -3.50
CA VAL A 26 -1.14 7.65 -2.57
C VAL A 26 -1.41 7.08 -1.19
N SER A 27 -0.86 7.71 -0.16
CA SER A 27 -1.06 7.31 1.24
C SER A 27 -2.44 7.66 1.74
N ILE A 28 -2.97 6.79 2.61
CA ILE A 28 -4.26 6.97 3.31
C ILE A 28 -4.05 6.85 4.82
N GLY A 29 -4.97 7.40 5.63
CA GLY A 29 -4.88 7.44 7.09
C GLY A 29 -5.13 6.11 7.80
N LEU A 30 -4.96 4.96 7.13
CA LEU A 30 -4.94 3.64 7.78
C LEU A 30 -3.49 3.29 8.12
N GLU A 31 -3.23 2.91 9.38
CA GLU A 31 -1.87 2.74 9.89
C GLU A 31 -1.45 1.28 10.06
N MET A 32 -0.16 1.06 9.93
CA MET A 32 0.59 -0.12 10.37
C MET A 32 1.56 0.34 11.44
N GLY A 33 1.47 -0.25 12.63
CA GLY A 33 2.40 -0.07 13.74
C GLY A 33 3.20 -1.35 13.98
N VAL A 34 4.53 -1.24 14.05
CA VAL A 34 5.41 -2.34 14.42
C VAL A 34 6.27 -1.89 15.58
N ARG A 35 6.12 -2.58 16.73
CA ARG A 35 6.89 -2.33 17.93
C ARG A 35 7.99 -3.37 18.07
N PHE A 36 9.17 -2.91 18.39
CA PHE A 36 10.36 -3.69 18.61
C PHE A 36 10.78 -3.56 20.07
N SER A 37 10.89 -4.68 20.79
CA SER A 37 11.28 -4.68 22.21
C SER A 37 12.24 -5.82 22.53
N GLY A 38 13.10 -5.60 23.56
CA GLY A 38 14.04 -6.63 24.02
C GLY A 38 13.41 -7.76 24.84
N ALA A 39 12.15 -7.62 25.21
CA ALA A 39 11.51 -8.48 26.23
C ALA A 39 10.78 -9.70 25.68
N VAL A 40 10.56 -9.81 24.38
CA VAL A 40 9.75 -10.91 23.79
C VAL A 40 10.62 -11.77 22.89
N GLN A 41 10.82 -13.03 23.28
CA GLN A 41 11.27 -14.04 22.33
C GLN A 41 10.20 -14.17 21.23
N PHE A 42 10.64 -14.25 19.99
CA PHE A 42 9.85 -14.45 18.77
C PHE A 42 8.59 -15.29 19.06
N PRO A 43 7.40 -14.72 19.25
CA PRO A 43 6.19 -15.52 19.23
C PRO A 43 5.84 -15.64 17.75
N GLY A 44 5.97 -16.82 17.18
CA GLY A 44 5.53 -17.25 15.86
C GLY A 44 5.08 -16.14 14.92
N GLY A 45 6.02 -15.46 14.25
CA GLY A 45 5.71 -14.44 13.26
C GLY A 45 5.05 -15.06 12.04
N SER A 46 4.37 -14.26 11.24
CA SER A 46 3.91 -14.74 9.93
C SER A 46 5.11 -15.20 9.09
N ILE A 47 4.86 -16.07 8.11
CA ILE A 47 5.89 -16.50 7.14
C ILE A 47 6.59 -15.30 6.50
N GLU A 48 5.86 -14.19 6.30
CA GLU A 48 6.39 -12.94 5.76
C GLU A 48 7.40 -12.30 6.72
N THR A 49 7.13 -12.33 8.03
CA THR A 49 8.06 -11.84 9.07
C THR A 49 9.35 -12.65 9.04
N GLU A 50 9.24 -13.97 9.08
CA GLU A 50 10.41 -14.87 9.11
C GLU A 50 11.28 -14.70 7.86
N LYS A 51 10.68 -14.64 6.68
CA LYS A 51 11.41 -14.44 5.43
C LYS A 51 12.06 -13.06 5.35
N THR A 52 11.37 -12.00 5.78
CA THR A 52 11.93 -10.64 5.79
C THR A 52 13.13 -10.55 6.72
N LEU A 53 13.01 -11.03 7.96
CA LEU A 53 14.12 -11.03 8.92
C LEU A 53 15.26 -11.95 8.50
N GLY A 54 14.95 -13.11 7.94
CA GLY A 54 15.96 -14.02 7.38
C GLY A 54 16.77 -13.39 6.25
N PHE A 55 16.12 -12.63 5.36
CA PHE A 55 16.79 -11.84 4.33
C PHE A 55 17.71 -10.79 4.95
N LEU A 56 17.22 -10.00 5.93
CA LEU A 56 17.99 -8.95 6.59
C LEU A 56 19.21 -9.51 7.33
N LEU A 57 19.06 -10.62 8.08
CA LEU A 57 20.17 -11.28 8.77
C LEU A 57 21.22 -11.83 7.81
N LYS A 58 20.80 -12.37 6.67
CA LYS A 58 21.72 -12.85 5.65
C LYS A 58 22.53 -11.69 5.04
N LYS A 59 21.89 -10.52 4.84
CA LYS A 59 22.53 -9.33 4.29
C LYS A 59 23.42 -8.62 5.32
N TYR A 60 23.05 -8.67 6.61
CA TYR A 60 23.76 -8.03 7.72
C TYR A 60 24.03 -9.05 8.85
N PRO A 61 25.05 -9.92 8.67
CA PRO A 61 25.40 -10.92 9.67
C PRO A 61 25.80 -10.28 11.01
N GLY A 62 25.37 -10.89 12.11
CA GLY A 62 25.66 -10.38 13.46
C GLY A 62 24.66 -9.33 13.99
N SER A 63 23.65 -8.96 13.18
CA SER A 63 22.58 -8.08 13.65
C SER A 63 21.68 -8.75 14.68
N THR A 64 21.10 -7.94 15.55
CA THR A 64 20.14 -8.38 16.58
C THR A 64 18.71 -8.36 16.03
N ILE A 65 17.92 -9.38 16.38
CA ILE A 65 16.47 -9.40 16.16
C ILE A 65 15.79 -9.26 17.52
N PRO A 66 15.06 -8.17 17.76
CA PRO A 66 14.24 -8.02 18.96
C PRO A 66 12.91 -8.77 18.83
N GLY A 67 12.15 -8.83 19.92
CA GLY A 67 10.73 -9.19 19.87
C GLY A 67 9.94 -8.19 19.03
N ILE A 68 8.94 -8.67 18.29
CA ILE A 68 8.13 -7.86 17.38
C ILE A 68 6.66 -8.02 17.72
N THR A 69 5.96 -6.89 17.87
CA THR A 69 4.49 -6.83 17.98
C THR A 69 3.94 -5.96 16.87
N ILE A 70 2.84 -6.39 16.24
CA ILE A 70 2.25 -5.75 15.06
C ILE A 70 0.81 -5.35 15.38
N GLU A 71 0.46 -4.11 15.06
CA GLU A 71 -0.90 -3.56 15.08
C GLU A 71 -1.21 -2.97 13.71
N SER A 72 -2.40 -3.22 13.14
CA SER A 72 -2.74 -2.70 11.81
C SER A 72 -4.23 -2.45 11.63
N ASP A 73 -4.56 -1.27 11.13
CA ASP A 73 -5.90 -0.92 10.65
C ASP A 73 -6.08 -1.22 9.15
N ILE A 74 -5.02 -1.62 8.46
CA ILE A 74 -5.01 -1.84 7.02
C ILE A 74 -5.55 -3.23 6.70
N PRO A 75 -6.71 -3.39 6.04
CA PRO A 75 -7.22 -4.69 5.63
C PRO A 75 -6.24 -5.43 4.72
N GLN A 76 -5.89 -6.66 5.11
CA GLN A 76 -4.90 -7.47 4.40
C GLN A 76 -5.45 -8.05 3.09
N GLY A 77 -4.61 -8.19 2.07
CA GLY A 77 -4.97 -8.82 0.79
C GLY A 77 -6.00 -8.07 -0.04
N GLN A 78 -6.26 -6.80 0.29
CA GLN A 78 -7.30 -5.98 -0.34
C GLN A 78 -6.77 -4.98 -1.39
N GLY A 79 -5.46 -4.92 -1.62
CA GLY A 79 -4.85 -3.92 -2.50
C GLY A 79 -4.60 -2.57 -1.81
N LEU A 80 -4.62 -2.54 -0.46
CA LEU A 80 -4.43 -1.34 0.37
C LEU A 80 -3.02 -1.22 0.94
N LYS A 81 -2.05 -1.93 0.35
CA LYS A 81 -0.60 -1.82 0.63
C LYS A 81 -0.16 -2.32 2.01
N SER A 82 -0.96 -3.17 2.67
CA SER A 82 -0.61 -3.74 3.98
C SER A 82 0.76 -4.43 4.00
N SER A 83 1.08 -5.26 2.99
CA SER A 83 2.37 -5.97 2.92
C SER A 83 3.56 -5.01 2.73
N SER A 84 3.41 -3.95 1.93
CA SER A 84 4.48 -2.96 1.71
C SER A 84 4.71 -2.13 2.98
N ALA A 85 3.65 -1.67 3.64
CA ALA A 85 3.73 -0.96 4.92
C ALA A 85 4.40 -1.84 5.98
N PHE A 86 4.04 -3.11 6.05
CA PHE A 86 4.63 -4.07 6.97
C PHE A 86 6.12 -4.30 6.73
N THR A 87 6.52 -4.61 5.47
CA THR A 87 7.93 -4.82 5.13
C THR A 87 8.77 -3.57 5.37
N LEU A 88 8.23 -2.39 5.04
CA LEU A 88 8.89 -1.12 5.31
C LEU A 88 9.13 -0.91 6.81
N ALA A 89 8.09 -1.09 7.63
CA ALA A 89 8.20 -0.92 9.08
C ALA A 89 9.21 -1.91 9.70
N LEU A 90 9.26 -3.15 9.23
CA LEU A 90 10.25 -4.14 9.65
C LEU A 90 11.67 -3.70 9.30
N VAL A 91 11.90 -3.24 8.08
CA VAL A 91 13.24 -2.81 7.63
C VAL A 91 13.70 -1.58 8.41
N VAL A 92 12.83 -0.57 8.56
CA VAL A 92 13.16 0.65 9.32
C VAL A 92 13.44 0.34 10.79
N GLY A 93 12.63 -0.51 11.42
CA GLY A 93 12.85 -0.91 12.80
C GLY A 93 14.14 -1.74 12.98
N PHE A 94 14.39 -2.67 12.08
CA PHE A 94 15.63 -3.46 12.09
C PHE A 94 16.87 -2.57 11.96
N THR A 95 16.87 -1.62 11.01
CA THR A 95 18.00 -0.71 10.82
C THR A 95 18.20 0.22 12.02
N ALA A 96 17.12 0.75 12.59
CA ALA A 96 17.16 1.62 13.75
C ALA A 96 17.71 0.90 15.02
N ILE A 97 17.25 -0.32 15.31
CA ILE A 97 17.73 -1.10 16.46
C ILE A 97 19.19 -1.48 16.34
N ASN A 98 19.63 -1.78 15.13
CA ASN A 98 21.02 -2.15 14.87
C ASN A 98 21.93 -0.92 14.64
N GLY A 99 21.42 0.31 14.83
CA GLY A 99 22.21 1.54 14.70
C GLY A 99 22.78 1.75 13.30
N MET A 100 22.13 1.24 12.27
CA MET A 100 22.59 1.35 10.90
C MET A 100 22.33 2.77 10.37
N ASN A 101 23.38 3.42 9.89
CA ASN A 101 23.29 4.73 9.26
C ASN A 101 23.22 4.57 7.75
N ILE A 102 22.01 4.31 7.22
CA ILE A 102 21.73 4.21 5.79
C ILE A 102 20.79 5.34 5.37
N SER A 103 20.92 5.79 4.12
CA SER A 103 20.06 6.85 3.58
C SER A 103 18.62 6.39 3.40
N GLU A 104 17.69 7.34 3.24
CA GLU A 104 16.27 7.05 2.94
C GLU A 104 16.12 6.18 1.70
N LEU A 105 16.84 6.50 0.63
CA LEU A 105 16.80 5.74 -0.62
C LEU A 105 17.34 4.32 -0.44
N GLU A 106 18.42 4.14 0.32
CA GLU A 106 18.96 2.82 0.65
C GLU A 106 17.96 2.01 1.50
N THR A 107 17.28 2.66 2.45
CA THR A 107 16.22 2.04 3.27
C THR A 107 15.07 1.55 2.39
N LEU A 108 14.59 2.39 1.46
CA LEU A 108 13.52 2.04 0.53
C LEU A 108 13.92 0.91 -0.43
N ARG A 109 15.14 0.94 -0.95
CA ARG A 109 15.68 -0.14 -1.80
C ARG A 109 15.83 -1.45 -1.02
N LEU A 110 16.30 -1.37 0.23
CA LEU A 110 16.39 -2.52 1.11
C LEU A 110 15.00 -3.14 1.38
N ALA A 111 13.98 -2.29 1.60
CA ALA A 111 12.59 -2.74 1.77
C ALA A 111 12.02 -3.37 0.49
N ALA A 112 12.36 -2.84 -0.69
CA ALA A 112 11.95 -3.41 -1.98
C ALA A 112 12.60 -4.80 -2.20
N GLU A 113 13.90 -4.93 -1.94
CA GLU A 113 14.61 -6.22 -2.00
C GLU A 113 14.01 -7.23 -1.00
N ALA A 114 13.69 -6.79 0.22
CA ALA A 114 13.04 -7.62 1.23
C ALA A 114 11.64 -8.08 0.78
N SER A 115 10.85 -7.20 0.13
CA SER A 115 9.52 -7.53 -0.42
C SER A 115 9.60 -8.58 -1.55
N ILE A 116 10.66 -8.56 -2.34
CA ILE A 116 10.93 -9.60 -3.34
C ILE A 116 11.33 -10.91 -2.65
N ALA A 117 12.24 -10.84 -1.70
CA ALA A 117 12.78 -12.00 -0.99
C ALA A 117 11.72 -12.74 -0.17
N ASN A 118 10.79 -12.02 0.46
CA ASN A 118 9.70 -12.62 1.23
C ASN A 118 8.53 -13.11 0.36
N GLY A 119 8.50 -12.75 -0.94
CA GLY A 119 7.49 -13.16 -1.92
C GLY A 119 6.22 -12.31 -1.92
N THR A 120 6.17 -11.18 -1.21
CA THR A 120 4.99 -10.30 -1.19
C THR A 120 4.91 -9.41 -2.43
N SER A 121 6.03 -9.19 -3.12
CA SER A 121 6.08 -8.42 -4.36
C SER A 121 6.94 -9.09 -5.43
N ILE A 122 6.59 -8.86 -6.69
CA ILE A 122 7.36 -9.29 -7.85
C ILE A 122 8.30 -8.16 -8.33
N THR A 123 7.87 -6.90 -8.17
CA THR A 123 8.57 -5.71 -8.65
C THR A 123 9.27 -4.94 -7.52
N GLY A 124 9.18 -5.42 -6.27
CA GLY A 124 9.62 -4.69 -5.08
C GLY A 124 8.60 -3.69 -4.57
N ALA A 125 7.52 -3.39 -5.33
CA ALA A 125 6.45 -2.44 -4.97
C ALA A 125 6.99 -1.08 -4.50
N PHE A 126 7.99 -0.55 -5.20
CA PHE A 126 8.75 0.62 -4.78
C PHE A 126 7.87 1.88 -4.63
N ASP A 127 6.84 2.02 -5.49
CA ASP A 127 5.80 3.05 -5.38
C ASP A 127 5.03 3.00 -4.06
N ASP A 128 4.65 1.80 -3.62
CA ASP A 128 3.93 1.59 -2.37
C ASP A 128 4.82 1.92 -1.16
N LEU A 129 6.08 1.50 -1.21
CA LEU A 129 7.07 1.80 -0.18
C LEU A 129 7.33 3.30 -0.08
N CYS A 130 7.49 3.99 -1.22
CA CYS A 130 7.70 5.44 -1.24
C CYS A 130 6.51 6.20 -0.66
N SER A 131 5.27 5.85 -1.02
CA SER A 131 4.11 6.53 -0.43
C SER A 131 3.97 6.25 1.06
N SER A 132 4.21 5.03 1.54
CA SER A 132 4.22 4.71 2.98
C SER A 132 5.34 5.43 3.74
N TYR A 133 6.50 5.65 3.09
CA TYR A 133 7.65 6.30 3.72
C TYR A 133 7.49 7.82 3.76
N TYR A 134 7.09 8.45 2.66
CA TYR A 134 7.06 9.91 2.54
C TYR A 134 5.69 10.53 2.77
N GLY A 135 4.60 9.77 2.66
CA GLY A 135 3.25 10.29 2.55
C GLY A 135 2.96 10.91 1.19
N GLY A 136 1.72 11.30 0.95
CA GLY A 136 1.29 11.94 -0.30
C GLY A 136 1.25 10.99 -1.49
N VAL A 137 1.37 11.56 -2.68
CA VAL A 137 1.44 10.83 -3.96
C VAL A 137 2.90 10.62 -4.32
N CYS A 138 3.27 9.37 -4.59
CA CYS A 138 4.59 9.00 -5.11
C CYS A 138 4.44 8.33 -6.47
N LEU A 139 5.19 8.83 -7.46
CA LEU A 139 5.39 8.21 -8.77
C LEU A 139 6.82 7.71 -8.86
N THR A 140 7.00 6.46 -9.22
CA THR A 140 8.29 5.79 -9.23
C THR A 140 8.58 5.05 -10.52
N ASP A 141 9.83 4.80 -10.78
CA ASP A 141 10.30 3.78 -11.68
C ASP A 141 10.71 2.55 -10.86
N ASN A 142 9.88 1.52 -10.86
CA ASN A 142 10.11 0.33 -10.04
C ASN A 142 11.25 -0.56 -10.58
N ALA A 143 11.65 -0.38 -11.84
CA ALA A 143 12.75 -1.15 -12.42
C ALA A 143 14.12 -0.63 -11.95
N SER A 144 14.28 0.68 -11.83
CA SER A 144 15.50 1.32 -11.29
C SER A 144 15.40 1.64 -9.80
N MET A 145 14.19 1.47 -9.20
CA MET A 145 13.89 1.86 -7.82
C MET A 145 14.20 3.34 -7.57
N ASP A 146 13.69 4.21 -8.44
CA ASP A 146 13.84 5.65 -8.37
C ASP A 146 12.51 6.35 -8.13
N LEU A 147 12.51 7.33 -7.23
CA LEU A 147 11.38 8.24 -7.02
C LEU A 147 11.42 9.34 -8.08
N LEU A 148 10.46 9.33 -9.01
CA LEU A 148 10.40 10.28 -10.12
C LEU A 148 9.70 11.58 -9.72
N LYS A 149 8.64 11.50 -8.92
CA LYS A 149 7.88 12.64 -8.45
C LYS A 149 7.17 12.34 -7.14
N ARG A 150 7.15 13.33 -6.25
CA ARG A 150 6.33 13.34 -5.03
C ARG A 150 5.62 14.68 -4.91
N TYR A 151 4.37 14.65 -4.46
CA TYR A 151 3.58 15.84 -4.14
C TYR A 151 2.46 15.50 -3.14
N ASP A 152 1.79 16.54 -2.62
CA ASP A 152 0.75 16.36 -1.64
C ASP A 152 -0.43 15.56 -2.18
N SER A 153 -1.04 14.80 -1.31
CA SER A 153 -2.22 13.99 -1.61
C SER A 153 -3.41 14.85 -2.07
N PRO A 154 -4.32 14.28 -2.88
CA PRO A 154 -5.57 14.94 -3.22
C PRO A 154 -6.40 15.29 -1.98
N THR A 155 -7.27 16.28 -2.10
CA THR A 155 -8.26 16.57 -1.06
C THR A 155 -9.49 15.69 -1.22
N GLY A 156 -10.10 15.31 -0.10
CA GLY A 156 -11.33 14.53 -0.09
C GLY A 156 -11.42 13.55 1.06
N LEU A 157 -12.64 13.12 1.34
CA LEU A 157 -12.95 12.05 2.28
C LEU A 157 -12.96 10.73 1.54
N VAL A 158 -12.29 9.73 2.06
CA VAL A 158 -12.16 8.43 1.41
C VAL A 158 -13.02 7.40 2.13
N LEU A 159 -13.86 6.71 1.37
CA LEU A 159 -14.60 5.53 1.83
C LEU A 159 -14.09 4.32 1.07
N ILE A 160 -13.71 3.28 1.80
CA ILE A 160 -13.19 2.04 1.23
C ILE A 160 -14.15 0.91 1.54
N ALA A 161 -14.66 0.24 0.50
CA ALA A 161 -15.34 -1.03 0.63
C ALA A 161 -14.33 -2.17 0.39
N TYR A 162 -14.22 -3.09 1.34
CA TYR A 162 -13.34 -4.25 1.27
C TYR A 162 -14.08 -5.53 1.67
N ASN A 163 -13.67 -6.66 1.12
CA ASN A 163 -14.28 -7.94 1.43
C ASN A 163 -13.32 -8.80 2.26
N PRO A 164 -13.54 -8.97 3.58
CA PRO A 164 -12.62 -9.69 4.45
C PRO A 164 -12.49 -11.18 4.13
N GLU A 165 -13.43 -11.76 3.38
CA GLU A 165 -13.41 -13.15 2.97
C GLU A 165 -12.70 -13.38 1.62
N LYS A 166 -12.47 -12.29 0.84
CA LYS A 166 -11.74 -12.34 -0.43
C LYS A 166 -10.32 -11.84 -0.24
N TYR A 167 -9.38 -12.73 -0.41
CA TYR A 167 -7.96 -12.44 -0.26
C TYR A 167 -7.24 -12.63 -1.59
N ARG A 168 -6.52 -11.60 -2.07
CA ARG A 168 -5.75 -11.68 -3.31
C ARG A 168 -4.25 -11.56 -3.02
N ILE A 169 -3.53 -12.64 -3.28
CA ILE A 169 -2.06 -12.68 -3.19
C ILE A 169 -1.47 -12.24 -4.53
N THR A 170 -0.40 -11.45 -4.50
CA THR A 170 0.27 -10.94 -5.72
C THR A 170 0.78 -12.05 -6.63
N GLY A 171 1.31 -13.15 -6.06
CA GLY A 171 1.83 -14.27 -6.83
C GLY A 171 0.82 -15.07 -7.66
N SER A 172 -0.49 -14.85 -7.48
CA SER A 172 -1.55 -15.54 -8.24
C SER A 172 -2.02 -14.77 -9.50
N MET A 173 -1.44 -13.59 -9.80
CA MET A 173 -1.84 -12.79 -10.96
C MET A 173 -1.13 -13.24 -12.23
N ASP A 174 -1.90 -13.33 -13.33
CA ASP A 174 -1.31 -13.49 -14.66
C ASP A 174 -0.76 -12.16 -15.19
N ILE A 175 0.52 -11.92 -14.86
CA ILE A 175 1.24 -10.72 -15.29
C ILE A 175 1.42 -10.70 -16.82
N SER A 176 1.45 -11.85 -17.48
CA SER A 176 1.63 -11.94 -18.92
C SER A 176 0.46 -11.30 -19.66
N THR A 177 -0.75 -11.47 -19.14
CA THR A 177 -1.94 -10.81 -19.68
C THR A 177 -1.90 -9.30 -19.46
N LEU A 178 -1.48 -8.83 -18.27
CA LEU A 178 -1.33 -7.39 -18.00
C LEU A 178 -0.31 -6.72 -18.93
N ARG A 179 0.80 -7.39 -19.21
CA ARG A 179 1.85 -6.87 -20.12
C ARG A 179 1.38 -6.72 -21.56
N LYS A 180 0.41 -7.50 -22.03
CA LYS A 180 -0.20 -7.32 -23.35
C LYS A 180 -0.93 -5.97 -23.49
N TYR A 181 -1.39 -5.40 -22.38
CA TYR A 181 -2.07 -4.10 -22.33
C TYR A 181 -1.15 -2.97 -21.85
N SER A 182 0.17 -3.18 -21.81
CA SER A 182 1.14 -2.19 -21.26
C SER A 182 1.01 -0.80 -21.90
N GLU A 183 0.73 -0.73 -23.21
CA GLU A 183 0.54 0.54 -23.93
C GLU A 183 -0.65 1.35 -23.38
N SER A 184 -1.72 0.69 -22.93
CA SER A 184 -2.88 1.35 -22.33
C SER A 184 -2.55 2.04 -20.99
N PHE A 185 -1.48 1.62 -20.32
CA PHE A 185 -1.02 2.23 -19.07
C PHE A 185 -0.06 3.40 -19.30
N THR A 186 0.53 3.54 -20.48
CA THR A 186 1.54 4.57 -20.78
C THR A 186 1.06 6.00 -20.48
N PRO A 187 -0.18 6.43 -20.85
CA PRO A 187 -0.66 7.78 -20.57
C PRO A 187 -0.85 8.09 -19.09
N LEU A 188 -0.94 7.06 -18.22
CA LEU A 188 -1.19 7.25 -16.79
C LEU A 188 -0.04 7.95 -16.10
N LYS A 189 1.21 7.70 -16.53
CA LYS A 189 2.39 8.38 -16.02
C LYS A 189 2.26 9.89 -16.21
N ASP A 190 1.85 10.33 -17.39
CA ASP A 190 1.72 11.75 -17.71
C ASP A 190 0.59 12.40 -16.89
N LEU A 191 -0.52 11.71 -16.66
CA LEU A 191 -1.57 12.18 -15.78
C LEU A 191 -1.03 12.43 -14.36
N VAL A 192 -0.27 11.50 -13.80
CA VAL A 192 0.33 11.66 -12.46
C VAL A 192 1.39 12.76 -12.47
N MET A 193 2.24 12.82 -13.49
CA MET A 193 3.24 13.89 -13.65
C MET A 193 2.60 15.29 -13.69
N ASN A 194 1.40 15.41 -14.26
CA ASN A 194 0.66 16.67 -14.37
C ASN A 194 -0.30 16.93 -13.20
N GLY A 195 -0.29 16.11 -12.14
CA GLY A 195 -1.07 16.35 -10.91
C GLY A 195 -2.52 15.82 -10.96
N TYR A 196 -2.82 14.86 -11.83
CA TYR A 196 -4.13 14.21 -11.96
C TYR A 196 -4.13 12.75 -11.46
N PRO A 197 -3.72 12.47 -10.21
CA PRO A 197 -3.55 11.09 -9.72
C PRO A 197 -4.88 10.33 -9.66
N LEU A 198 -5.99 10.98 -9.27
CA LEU A 198 -7.30 10.31 -9.20
C LEU A 198 -7.83 9.95 -10.58
N ALA A 199 -7.60 10.77 -11.62
CA ALA A 199 -7.93 10.41 -12.99
C ALA A 199 -7.12 9.21 -13.47
N ALA A 200 -5.82 9.17 -13.18
CA ALA A 200 -4.98 8.01 -13.48
C ALA A 200 -5.49 6.75 -12.75
N SER A 201 -5.89 6.86 -11.48
CA SER A 201 -6.40 5.72 -10.71
C SER A 201 -7.70 5.16 -11.25
N LEU A 202 -8.60 6.00 -11.80
CA LEU A 202 -9.84 5.53 -12.45
C LEU A 202 -9.52 4.62 -13.64
N ILE A 203 -8.63 5.07 -14.51
CA ILE A 203 -8.23 4.31 -15.72
C ILE A 203 -7.49 3.04 -15.30
N ASN A 204 -6.51 3.15 -14.39
CA ASN A 204 -5.78 1.99 -13.87
C ASN A 204 -6.72 0.95 -13.25
N GLY A 205 -7.65 1.38 -12.38
CA GLY A 205 -8.60 0.47 -11.73
C GLY A 205 -9.52 -0.23 -12.71
N HIS A 206 -9.93 0.45 -13.79
CA HIS A 206 -10.71 -0.16 -14.86
C HIS A 206 -9.88 -1.21 -15.63
N LEU A 207 -8.69 -0.86 -16.10
CA LEU A 207 -7.80 -1.79 -16.84
C LEU A 207 -7.43 -3.02 -16.02
N ILE A 208 -7.07 -2.83 -14.74
CA ILE A 208 -6.77 -3.96 -13.84
C ILE A 208 -8.04 -4.76 -13.54
N GLY A 209 -9.15 -4.07 -13.32
CA GLY A 209 -10.44 -4.68 -12.97
C GLY A 209 -11.00 -5.59 -14.05
N GLU A 210 -10.81 -5.26 -15.34
CA GLU A 210 -11.17 -6.12 -16.47
C GLU A 210 -10.45 -7.49 -16.41
N ILE A 211 -9.23 -7.51 -15.91
CA ILE A 211 -8.41 -8.72 -15.82
C ILE A 211 -8.65 -9.48 -14.51
N THR A 212 -8.78 -8.74 -13.40
CA THR A 212 -8.88 -9.34 -12.06
C THR A 212 -10.31 -9.56 -11.57
N GLY A 213 -11.28 -9.04 -12.28
CA GLY A 213 -12.68 -8.92 -11.87
C GLY A 213 -12.89 -7.71 -10.93
N MET A 214 -13.80 -6.85 -11.32
CA MET A 214 -14.18 -5.63 -10.59
C MET A 214 -15.57 -5.79 -9.98
N ASN A 215 -15.80 -5.24 -8.79
CA ASN A 215 -17.14 -5.21 -8.21
C ASN A 215 -17.91 -3.99 -8.72
N THR A 216 -18.66 -4.19 -9.80
CA THR A 216 -19.45 -3.14 -10.47
C THR A 216 -20.59 -2.63 -9.60
N ASP A 217 -21.19 -3.47 -8.75
CA ASP A 217 -22.30 -3.09 -7.88
C ASP A 217 -21.87 -2.10 -6.81
N VAL A 218 -20.70 -2.36 -6.17
CA VAL A 218 -20.13 -1.43 -5.17
C VAL A 218 -19.74 -0.11 -5.84
N ILE A 219 -19.16 -0.17 -7.06
CA ILE A 219 -18.79 1.02 -7.81
C ILE A 219 -20.05 1.84 -8.17
N GLY A 220 -21.08 1.18 -8.69
CA GLY A 220 -22.38 1.80 -9.00
C GLY A 220 -22.99 2.48 -7.78
N TYR A 221 -23.05 1.75 -6.67
CA TYR A 221 -23.56 2.28 -5.41
C TYR A 221 -22.84 3.56 -4.96
N PHE A 222 -21.51 3.58 -4.93
CA PHE A 222 -20.77 4.78 -4.50
C PHE A 222 -21.00 5.97 -5.44
N ARG A 223 -21.11 5.74 -6.75
CA ARG A 223 -21.44 6.79 -7.72
C ARG A 223 -22.83 7.37 -7.47
N GLU A 224 -23.82 6.54 -7.22
CA GLU A 224 -25.18 6.97 -6.86
C GLU A 224 -25.22 7.78 -5.57
N LYS A 225 -24.33 7.49 -4.62
CA LYS A 225 -24.17 8.26 -3.39
C LYS A 225 -23.37 9.56 -3.54
N GLY A 226 -22.99 9.95 -4.74
CA GLY A 226 -22.34 11.23 -5.03
C GLY A 226 -20.83 11.23 -4.84
N ALA A 227 -20.17 10.08 -4.89
CA ALA A 227 -18.73 10.03 -4.94
C ALA A 227 -18.19 10.65 -6.23
N SER A 228 -17.19 11.52 -6.14
CA SER A 228 -16.56 12.18 -7.28
C SER A 228 -15.62 11.24 -8.04
N TYR A 229 -14.98 10.33 -7.33
CA TYR A 229 -14.10 9.30 -7.89
C TYR A 229 -14.42 7.96 -7.23
N VAL A 230 -14.52 6.90 -8.02
CA VAL A 230 -14.71 5.53 -7.53
C VAL A 230 -13.87 4.60 -8.37
N SER A 231 -12.99 3.82 -7.75
CA SER A 231 -12.13 2.89 -8.47
C SER A 231 -11.73 1.70 -7.60
N GLN A 232 -11.27 0.62 -8.23
CA GLN A 232 -10.60 -0.48 -7.56
C GLN A 232 -9.16 -0.06 -7.19
N SER A 233 -8.70 -0.41 -6.00
CA SER A 233 -7.31 -0.19 -5.59
C SER A 233 -6.41 -1.33 -6.07
N GLY A 234 -5.60 -1.07 -7.08
CA GLY A 234 -4.68 -2.06 -7.67
C GLY A 234 -5.43 -3.33 -8.09
N LYS A 235 -4.93 -4.49 -7.67
CA LYS A 235 -5.57 -5.79 -7.93
C LYS A 235 -6.89 -6.01 -7.18
N GLY A 236 -7.26 -5.09 -6.29
CA GLY A 236 -8.44 -5.22 -5.44
C GLY A 236 -8.30 -6.32 -4.37
N PRO A 237 -9.44 -6.84 -3.84
CA PRO A 237 -10.80 -6.51 -4.22
C PRO A 237 -11.35 -5.19 -3.69
N ALA A 238 -10.58 -4.41 -2.89
CA ALA A 238 -11.08 -3.16 -2.34
C ALA A 238 -11.42 -2.14 -3.43
N VAL A 239 -12.57 -1.49 -3.24
CA VAL A 239 -13.04 -0.35 -4.01
C VAL A 239 -12.96 0.87 -3.11
N PHE A 240 -12.35 1.95 -3.58
CA PHE A 240 -12.35 3.22 -2.88
C PHE A 240 -13.21 4.25 -3.59
N ALA A 241 -13.78 5.15 -2.80
CA ALA A 241 -14.58 6.26 -3.27
C ALA A 241 -14.11 7.55 -2.60
N VAL A 242 -14.11 8.65 -3.34
CA VAL A 242 -13.74 9.98 -2.84
C VAL A 242 -14.96 10.88 -2.81
N PHE A 243 -15.24 11.45 -1.65
CA PHE A 243 -16.36 12.37 -1.41
C PHE A 243 -15.81 13.75 -1.01
N HIS A 244 -16.48 14.81 -1.46
CA HIS A 244 -16.16 16.18 -1.05
C HIS A 244 -17.07 16.68 0.06
N ARG A 245 -18.25 16.06 0.24
CA ARG A 245 -19.20 16.44 1.30
C ARG A 245 -19.32 15.30 2.30
N LYS A 246 -19.14 15.64 3.59
CA LYS A 246 -19.26 14.67 4.69
C LYS A 246 -20.64 13.99 4.71
N ARG A 247 -21.70 14.74 4.42
CA ARG A 247 -23.07 14.19 4.36
C ARG A 247 -23.17 13.03 3.37
N ASP A 248 -22.61 13.17 2.18
CA ASP A 248 -22.72 12.14 1.14
C ASP A 248 -21.95 10.87 1.54
N LEU A 249 -20.77 11.05 2.18
CA LEU A 249 -20.02 9.93 2.77
C LEU A 249 -20.83 9.25 3.89
N ASP A 250 -21.38 10.03 4.83
CA ASP A 250 -22.15 9.49 5.96
C ASP A 250 -23.40 8.71 5.46
N ASP A 251 -24.07 9.21 4.42
CA ASP A 251 -25.19 8.52 3.78
C ASP A 251 -24.71 7.26 3.04
N ALA A 252 -23.56 7.29 2.40
CA ALA A 252 -22.97 6.12 1.74
C ALA A 252 -22.60 5.02 2.75
N VAL A 253 -22.12 5.38 3.95
CA VAL A 253 -21.86 4.41 5.02
C VAL A 253 -23.16 3.85 5.61
N ARG A 254 -24.10 4.75 5.95
CA ARG A 254 -25.36 4.39 6.61
C ARG A 254 -26.21 3.43 5.78
N TYR A 255 -26.29 3.64 4.49
CA TYR A 255 -27.12 2.88 3.56
C TYR A 255 -26.33 1.87 2.73
N PHE A 256 -25.11 1.51 3.16
CA PHE A 256 -24.31 0.51 2.43
C PHE A 256 -25.05 -0.84 2.40
N PRO A 257 -25.16 -1.48 1.22
CA PRO A 257 -25.96 -2.71 1.08
C PRO A 257 -25.46 -3.83 1.98
N THR A 258 -26.36 -4.41 2.78
CA THR A 258 -26.10 -5.61 3.57
C THR A 258 -26.07 -6.85 2.67
N GLY A 259 -25.34 -7.88 3.07
CA GLY A 259 -25.27 -9.15 2.32
C GLY A 259 -24.33 -9.16 1.12
N THR A 260 -23.63 -8.07 0.84
CA THR A 260 -22.62 -8.00 -0.25
C THR A 260 -21.32 -8.72 0.07
N GLY A 261 -21.09 -9.07 1.35
CA GLY A 261 -19.81 -9.56 1.86
C GLY A 261 -18.78 -8.45 2.04
N PHE A 262 -19.09 -7.20 1.66
CA PHE A 262 -18.20 -6.05 1.85
C PHE A 262 -18.47 -5.35 3.18
N ARG A 263 -17.39 -4.80 3.75
CA ARG A 263 -17.41 -3.86 4.88
C ARG A 263 -16.85 -2.51 4.41
N CYS A 264 -17.27 -1.43 5.07
CA CYS A 264 -16.79 -0.10 4.81
C CYS A 264 -15.89 0.40 5.92
N ILE A 265 -14.85 1.13 5.54
CA ILE A 265 -13.99 1.89 6.45
C ILE A 265 -13.80 3.30 5.89
N SER A 266 -14.04 4.31 6.73
CA SER A 266 -13.83 5.71 6.38
C SER A 266 -12.42 6.14 6.77
N THR A 267 -11.75 6.88 5.89
CA THR A 267 -10.42 7.43 6.13
C THR A 267 -10.26 8.73 5.34
N GLY A 268 -9.05 9.24 5.23
CA GLY A 268 -8.65 10.34 4.36
C GLY A 268 -7.36 10.02 3.64
N PHE A 269 -6.98 10.83 2.70
CA PHE A 269 -5.60 10.85 2.22
C PHE A 269 -4.70 11.49 3.29
N THR A 270 -3.42 11.13 3.29
CA THR A 270 -2.44 11.69 4.23
C THR A 270 -1.14 12.05 3.54
N ASN A 271 -0.52 13.13 4.02
CA ASN A 271 0.84 13.54 3.65
C ASN A 271 1.87 13.14 4.72
N GLU A 272 1.41 12.51 5.81
CA GLU A 272 2.29 12.03 6.85
C GLU A 272 3.10 10.83 6.35
N GLY A 273 4.40 10.91 6.54
CA GLY A 273 5.32 9.81 6.26
C GLY A 273 5.50 8.87 7.45
N ILE A 274 6.50 8.01 7.32
CA ILE A 274 6.87 7.06 8.39
C ILE A 274 7.33 7.80 9.64
N ARG A 275 6.98 7.28 10.81
CA ARG A 275 7.38 7.80 12.12
C ARG A 275 8.10 6.72 12.90
N VAL A 276 9.21 7.09 13.52
CA VAL A 276 9.96 6.24 14.45
C VAL A 276 9.99 6.94 15.80
N SER A 277 9.57 6.27 16.85
CA SER A 277 9.53 6.81 18.20
C SER A 277 10.14 5.82 19.22
N ASP A 278 10.82 6.36 20.23
CA ASP A 278 11.23 5.60 21.41
C ASP A 278 10.00 5.35 22.30
N LYS A 279 9.96 4.19 22.96
CA LYS A 279 8.92 3.78 23.91
C LYS A 279 9.50 3.58 25.30
#